data_42fb3d2698333d75c94eb09708e71ffa
#
_entry.id   42fb3d2698333d75c94eb09708e71ffa
#
_cell.length_a   1.000
_cell.length_b   1.000
_cell.length_c   1.000
_cell.angle_alpha   90.00
_cell.angle_beta   90.00
_cell.angle_gamma   90.00
#
_symmetry.space_group_name_H-M   'P 1'
#
loop_
_entity.id
_entity.type
_entity.pdbx_description
1 polymer ?
#
loop_
_entity_poly.entity_id
_entity_poly.type
_entity_poly.pdbx_seq_one_letter_code
_entity_poly.pdbx_strand_id
1 'polypeptide(L)'
;MLQFFTRLIGKSENNNVFTREDFSTMAEIAEEEGIIEETESDIIKNMVKFKDVKIRNIMTPFSVMKIASESETIEDFYNKNPKLSFSRIPIYSKKTDNITGYVLKDNILEQIVKKNGNSPLVSIKRKSIFSNYESLIPKVFDRLIKDREHISMVIDEYGTVRGIVTMEDIIETLLGREIMDETDTVKDMQVLAKTKEQTSKNNSI
;
A
#
# COMPACT_ATOMS: atom_id res chain seq x y z
N MET A 1 36.03 -47.07 23.93
CA MET A 1 36.61 -45.99 23.10
C MET A 1 35.59 -45.22 22.27
N LEU A 2 34.29 -45.63 22.19
CA LEU A 2 33.24 -44.95 21.40
C LEU A 2 32.51 -43.82 22.14
N GLN A 3 32.62 -43.74 23.47
CA GLN A 3 31.94 -42.73 24.28
C GLN A 3 32.64 -41.38 24.41
N PHE A 4 33.87 -41.28 23.92
CA PHE A 4 34.66 -40.03 23.96
C PHE A 4 34.36 -39.10 22.77
N PHE A 5 33.87 -39.64 21.64
CA PHE A 5 33.54 -38.85 20.42
C PHE A 5 32.19 -38.13 20.49
N THR A 6 31.28 -38.61 21.31
CA THR A 6 29.94 -37.97 21.46
C THR A 6 29.95 -36.71 22.35
N ARG A 7 31.06 -36.41 23.04
CA ARG A 7 31.20 -35.23 23.87
C ARG A 7 31.83 -34.03 23.16
N LEU A 8 32.33 -34.22 21.93
CA LEU A 8 32.92 -33.17 21.08
C LEU A 8 31.91 -32.60 20.05
N ILE A 9 30.76 -33.24 19.87
CA ILE A 9 29.64 -32.64 19.16
C ILE A 9 28.86 -31.85 20.20
N GLY A 10 29.46 -30.69 20.59
CA GLY A 10 28.82 -29.71 21.42
C GLY A 10 27.46 -29.38 20.81
N LYS A 11 26.41 -29.29 21.66
CA LYS A 11 25.14 -28.68 21.35
C LYS A 11 25.38 -27.44 20.48
N SER A 12 25.13 -27.56 19.20
CA SER A 12 25.01 -26.42 18.32
C SER A 12 23.74 -25.70 18.79
N GLU A 13 23.90 -24.70 19.65
CA GLU A 13 22.92 -23.65 19.80
C GLU A 13 22.68 -23.09 18.42
N ASN A 14 21.42 -22.92 18.05
CA ASN A 14 20.88 -22.38 16.80
C ASN A 14 21.77 -21.34 16.10
N ASN A 15 22.88 -21.79 15.53
CA ASN A 15 23.58 -21.04 14.52
C ASN A 15 22.81 -21.25 13.22
N ASN A 16 21.88 -20.34 12.92
CA ASN A 16 21.40 -20.21 11.56
C ASN A 16 22.64 -20.07 10.68
N VAL A 17 22.91 -21.10 9.87
CA VAL A 17 24.10 -21.14 9.00
C VAL A 17 24.05 -20.01 7.96
N PHE A 18 22.84 -19.47 7.69
CA PHE A 18 22.61 -18.35 6.77
C PHE A 18 21.81 -17.24 7.45
N THR A 19 22.25 -16.03 7.25
CA THR A 19 21.54 -14.80 7.61
C THR A 19 20.73 -14.31 6.41
N ARG A 20 19.88 -13.31 6.64
CA ARG A 20 19.12 -12.67 5.55
C ARG A 20 20.02 -11.86 4.62
N GLU A 21 21.06 -11.27 5.17
CA GLU A 21 22.11 -10.56 4.44
C GLU A 21 22.85 -11.51 3.50
N ASP A 22 23.09 -12.77 3.93
CA ASP A 22 23.71 -13.79 3.08
C ASP A 22 22.85 -14.10 1.86
N PHE A 23 21.50 -14.15 1.99
CA PHE A 23 20.60 -14.33 0.84
C PHE A 23 20.68 -13.16 -0.15
N SER A 24 20.78 -11.91 0.33
CA SER A 24 20.98 -10.76 -0.56
C SER A 24 22.31 -10.84 -1.30
N THR A 25 23.39 -11.20 -0.61
CA THR A 25 24.72 -11.36 -1.21
C THR A 25 24.75 -12.53 -2.22
N MET A 26 24.08 -13.64 -1.92
CA MET A 26 23.96 -14.76 -2.87
C MET A 26 23.20 -14.36 -4.14
N ALA A 27 22.17 -13.53 -4.03
CA ALA A 27 21.46 -13.01 -5.20
C ALA A 27 22.37 -12.11 -6.06
N GLU A 28 23.20 -11.26 -5.44
CA GLU A 28 24.17 -10.42 -6.15
C GLU A 28 25.23 -11.26 -6.88
N ILE A 29 25.79 -12.29 -6.25
CA ILE A 29 26.74 -13.20 -6.87
C ILE A 29 26.11 -13.95 -8.05
N ALA A 30 24.87 -14.45 -7.89
CA ALA A 30 24.17 -15.16 -8.93
C ALA A 30 23.86 -14.26 -10.15
N GLU A 31 23.59 -12.97 -9.91
CA GLU A 31 23.44 -11.95 -10.95
C GLU A 31 24.77 -11.70 -11.68
N GLU A 32 25.89 -11.50 -10.96
CA GLU A 32 27.22 -11.28 -11.52
C GLU A 32 27.69 -12.48 -12.36
N GLU A 33 27.33 -13.70 -11.96
CA GLU A 33 27.64 -14.93 -12.72
C GLU A 33 26.68 -15.19 -13.89
N GLY A 34 25.62 -14.35 -14.06
CA GLY A 34 24.63 -14.49 -15.13
C GLY A 34 23.69 -15.68 -14.94
N ILE A 35 23.53 -16.18 -13.70
CA ILE A 35 22.59 -17.27 -13.35
C ILE A 35 21.16 -16.74 -13.26
N ILE A 36 20.98 -15.49 -12.76
CA ILE A 36 19.73 -14.79 -12.69
C ILE A 36 19.87 -13.39 -13.30
N GLU A 37 18.76 -12.81 -13.71
CA GLU A 37 18.73 -11.44 -14.21
C GLU A 37 18.74 -10.41 -13.07
N GLU A 38 19.17 -9.17 -13.34
CA GLU A 38 19.16 -8.04 -12.39
C GLU A 38 17.79 -7.88 -11.72
N THR A 39 16.70 -8.02 -12.50
CA THR A 39 15.33 -7.89 -11.99
C THR A 39 14.96 -8.99 -10.98
N GLU A 40 15.47 -10.20 -11.16
CA GLU A 40 15.24 -11.32 -10.23
C GLU A 40 16.04 -11.12 -8.94
N SER A 41 17.29 -10.67 -9.06
CA SER A 41 18.15 -10.30 -7.94
C SER A 41 17.49 -9.21 -7.07
N ASP A 42 16.96 -8.16 -7.69
CA ASP A 42 16.27 -7.07 -7.00
C ASP A 42 15.03 -7.54 -6.25
N ILE A 43 14.21 -8.41 -6.84
CA ILE A 43 13.05 -9.00 -6.17
C ILE A 43 13.48 -9.79 -4.93
N ILE A 44 14.55 -10.59 -5.01
CA ILE A 44 15.07 -11.35 -3.86
C ILE A 44 15.55 -10.40 -2.77
N LYS A 45 16.30 -9.36 -3.10
CA LYS A 45 16.78 -8.34 -2.15
C LYS A 45 15.62 -7.60 -1.48
N ASN A 46 14.59 -7.24 -2.25
CA ASN A 46 13.38 -6.59 -1.71
C ASN A 46 12.58 -7.52 -0.81
N MET A 47 12.44 -8.81 -1.16
CA MET A 47 11.77 -9.81 -0.33
C MET A 47 12.46 -9.96 1.04
N VAL A 48 13.80 -9.92 1.07
CA VAL A 48 14.58 -9.95 2.30
C VAL A 48 14.25 -8.76 3.21
N LYS A 49 14.10 -7.56 2.64
CA LYS A 49 13.79 -6.31 3.36
C LYS A 49 12.31 -6.17 3.72
N PHE A 50 11.41 -6.76 2.94
CA PHE A 50 9.95 -6.58 3.00
C PHE A 50 9.36 -6.72 4.39
N LYS A 51 9.86 -7.67 5.19
CA LYS A 51 9.35 -7.94 6.54
C LYS A 51 9.54 -6.79 7.53
N ASP A 52 10.51 -5.92 7.30
CA ASP A 52 10.90 -4.85 8.22
C ASP A 52 10.35 -3.48 7.78
N VAL A 53 9.73 -3.42 6.59
CA VAL A 53 9.16 -2.17 6.07
C VAL A 53 7.80 -1.89 6.73
N LYS A 54 7.62 -0.65 7.20
CA LYS A 54 6.36 -0.17 7.76
C LYS A 54 5.47 0.44 6.68
N ILE A 55 4.14 0.30 6.83
CA ILE A 55 3.20 0.82 5.83
C ILE A 55 3.29 2.34 5.65
N ARG A 56 3.72 3.09 6.66
CA ARG A 56 3.95 4.54 6.55
C ARG A 56 4.97 4.93 5.47
N ASN A 57 5.87 4.01 5.13
CA ASN A 57 6.93 4.27 4.16
C ASN A 57 6.46 4.08 2.72
N ILE A 58 5.34 3.39 2.52
CA ILE A 58 4.79 3.04 1.20
C ILE A 58 3.40 3.61 0.93
N MET A 59 2.67 4.06 1.97
CA MET A 59 1.32 4.57 1.83
C MET A 59 1.26 5.84 0.97
N THR A 60 0.15 6.05 0.27
CA THR A 60 -0.22 7.33 -0.30
C THR A 60 -0.68 8.26 0.82
N PRO A 61 0.01 9.41 1.05
CA PRO A 61 -0.35 10.34 2.11
C PRO A 61 -1.73 10.98 1.92
N PHE A 62 -2.41 11.29 3.04
CA PHE A 62 -3.75 11.89 3.02
C PHE A 62 -3.85 13.17 2.18
N SER A 63 -2.80 14.00 2.16
CA SER A 63 -2.75 15.28 1.43
C SER A 63 -2.91 15.16 -0.10
N VAL A 64 -2.68 13.97 -0.65
CA VAL A 64 -2.81 13.68 -2.09
C VAL A 64 -3.91 12.67 -2.41
N MET A 65 -4.61 12.14 -1.39
CA MET A 65 -5.72 11.22 -1.60
C MET A 65 -6.88 11.90 -2.31
N LYS A 66 -7.50 11.20 -3.25
CA LYS A 66 -8.80 11.57 -3.80
C LYS A 66 -9.89 11.04 -2.87
N ILE A 67 -10.64 11.94 -2.25
CA ILE A 67 -11.74 11.63 -1.34
C ILE A 67 -13.02 12.34 -1.76
N ALA A 68 -14.19 11.85 -1.32
CA ALA A 68 -15.49 12.46 -1.60
C ALA A 68 -16.37 12.54 -0.35
N SER A 69 -17.31 13.48 -0.30
CA SER A 69 -18.32 13.52 0.77
C SER A 69 -19.32 12.39 0.59
N GLU A 70 -19.63 11.65 1.66
CA GLU A 70 -20.64 10.57 1.60
C GLU A 70 -22.06 11.08 1.29
N SER A 71 -22.32 12.38 1.51
CA SER A 71 -23.60 13.03 1.21
C SER A 71 -23.69 13.60 -0.21
N GLU A 72 -22.59 13.65 -0.95
CA GLU A 72 -22.57 14.07 -2.36
C GLU A 72 -23.35 13.08 -3.22
N THR A 73 -24.12 13.57 -4.23
CA THR A 73 -24.82 12.67 -5.14
C THR A 73 -23.83 11.96 -6.08
N ILE A 74 -24.20 10.76 -6.51
CA ILE A 74 -23.40 9.98 -7.45
C ILE A 74 -23.19 10.75 -8.76
N GLU A 75 -24.22 11.43 -9.24
CA GLU A 75 -24.19 12.22 -10.48
C GLU A 75 -23.28 13.44 -10.36
N ASP A 76 -23.38 14.20 -9.25
CA ASP A 76 -22.51 15.35 -8.99
C ASP A 76 -21.03 14.94 -8.91
N PHE A 77 -20.76 13.86 -8.19
CA PHE A 77 -19.41 13.33 -8.10
C PHE A 77 -18.86 12.90 -9.47
N TYR A 78 -19.67 12.17 -10.25
CA TYR A 78 -19.29 11.71 -11.59
C TYR A 78 -19.00 12.90 -12.52
N ASN A 79 -19.89 13.91 -12.56
CA ASN A 79 -19.75 15.09 -13.41
C ASN A 79 -18.52 15.94 -13.06
N LYS A 80 -18.17 16.03 -11.76
CA LYS A 80 -16.95 16.72 -11.29
C LYS A 80 -15.66 15.96 -11.59
N ASN A 81 -15.76 14.65 -11.87
CA ASN A 81 -14.60 13.77 -12.05
C ASN A 81 -14.70 12.92 -13.34
N PRO A 82 -14.80 13.54 -14.54
CA PRO A 82 -15.04 12.82 -15.80
C PRO A 82 -13.88 11.89 -16.19
N LYS A 83 -12.66 12.16 -15.65
CA LYS A 83 -11.45 11.35 -15.87
C LYS A 83 -10.98 10.72 -14.57
N LEU A 84 -11.89 10.02 -13.87
CA LEU A 84 -11.56 9.36 -12.62
C LEU A 84 -10.62 8.17 -12.87
N SER A 85 -9.36 8.27 -12.49
CA SER A 85 -8.35 7.21 -12.62
C SER A 85 -8.44 6.18 -11.50
N PHE A 86 -8.88 6.59 -10.30
CA PHE A 86 -8.90 5.71 -9.13
C PHE A 86 -10.09 4.75 -9.12
N SER A 87 -9.84 3.45 -8.93
CA SER A 87 -10.88 2.42 -8.83
C SER A 87 -11.64 2.46 -7.51
N ARG A 88 -11.04 2.97 -6.44
CA ARG A 88 -11.59 3.05 -5.07
C ARG A 88 -11.45 4.44 -4.52
N ILE A 89 -12.56 5.03 -4.13
CA ILE A 89 -12.62 6.41 -3.65
C ILE A 89 -13.06 6.39 -2.19
N PRO A 90 -12.18 6.72 -1.22
CA PRO A 90 -12.57 6.89 0.17
C PRO A 90 -13.61 7.99 0.33
N ILE A 91 -14.60 7.76 1.20
CA ILE A 91 -15.64 8.74 1.49
C ILE A 91 -15.64 9.12 2.95
N TYR A 92 -15.93 10.40 3.21
CA TYR A 92 -15.92 10.96 4.55
C TYR A 92 -17.29 11.51 4.97
N SER A 93 -17.54 11.53 6.29
CA SER A 93 -18.74 12.12 6.89
C SER A 93 -18.38 13.38 7.66
N LYS A 94 -19.05 14.50 7.35
CA LYS A 94 -18.93 15.82 7.98
C LYS A 94 -17.55 16.49 7.84
N LYS A 95 -16.47 15.83 8.30
CA LYS A 95 -15.09 16.32 8.20
C LYS A 95 -14.27 15.39 7.31
N THR A 96 -13.35 15.95 6.55
CA THR A 96 -12.53 15.21 5.58
C THR A 96 -11.65 14.13 6.21
N ASP A 97 -11.25 14.31 7.46
CA ASP A 97 -10.47 13.34 8.24
C ASP A 97 -11.29 12.16 8.79
N ASN A 98 -12.64 12.29 8.78
CA ASN A 98 -13.54 11.23 9.22
C ASN A 98 -13.96 10.32 8.07
N ILE A 99 -13.01 9.49 7.59
CA ILE A 99 -13.27 8.50 6.55
C ILE A 99 -14.16 7.38 7.11
N THR A 100 -15.33 7.16 6.48
CA THR A 100 -16.33 6.18 6.92
C THR A 100 -16.35 4.90 6.10
N GLY A 101 -15.66 4.89 4.96
CA GLY A 101 -15.59 3.78 4.01
C GLY A 101 -15.08 4.23 2.66
N TYR A 102 -15.41 3.47 1.63
CA TYR A 102 -15.07 3.81 0.26
C TYR A 102 -16.18 3.40 -0.71
N VAL A 103 -16.15 3.94 -1.92
CA VAL A 103 -16.99 3.52 -3.04
C VAL A 103 -16.13 3.03 -4.19
N LEU A 104 -16.68 2.09 -5.00
CA LEU A 104 -16.04 1.62 -6.22
C LEU A 104 -16.45 2.50 -7.40
N LYS A 105 -15.50 2.84 -8.26
CA LYS A 105 -15.75 3.51 -9.55
C LYS A 105 -16.81 2.78 -10.38
N ASP A 106 -16.72 1.44 -10.45
CA ASP A 106 -17.66 0.63 -11.20
C ASP A 106 -19.09 0.74 -10.65
N ASN A 107 -19.25 0.78 -9.31
CA ASN A 107 -20.57 0.97 -8.71
C ASN A 107 -21.14 2.37 -9.01
N ILE A 108 -20.31 3.41 -9.07
CA ILE A 108 -20.72 4.76 -9.49
C ILE A 108 -21.26 4.70 -10.92
N LEU A 109 -20.48 4.13 -11.86
CA LEU A 109 -20.86 4.01 -13.26
C LEU A 109 -22.15 3.19 -13.42
N GLU A 110 -22.27 2.08 -12.69
CA GLU A 110 -23.47 1.25 -12.67
C GLU A 110 -24.73 2.04 -12.27
N GLN A 111 -24.62 2.87 -11.20
CA GLN A 111 -25.76 3.70 -10.75
C GLN A 111 -26.11 4.79 -11.78
N ILE A 112 -25.13 5.39 -12.44
CA ILE A 112 -25.38 6.35 -13.54
C ILE A 112 -26.16 5.69 -14.67
N VAL A 113 -25.73 4.49 -15.13
CA VAL A 113 -26.41 3.72 -16.17
C VAL A 113 -27.85 3.37 -15.76
N LYS A 114 -28.06 3.02 -14.48
CA LYS A 114 -29.38 2.72 -13.90
C LYS A 114 -30.26 3.96 -13.65
N LYS A 115 -29.77 5.17 -13.96
CA LYS A 115 -30.45 6.46 -13.71
C LYS A 115 -30.71 6.72 -12.21
N ASN A 116 -29.90 6.17 -11.34
CA ASN A 116 -29.95 6.37 -9.87
C ASN A 116 -28.95 7.44 -9.39
N GLY A 117 -28.50 8.32 -10.27
CA GLY A 117 -27.45 9.31 -10.01
C GLY A 117 -27.79 10.29 -8.88
N ASN A 118 -29.08 10.53 -8.57
CA ASN A 118 -29.53 11.39 -7.49
C ASN A 118 -29.31 10.79 -6.10
N SER A 119 -28.97 9.50 -5.99
CA SER A 119 -28.67 8.86 -4.72
C SER A 119 -27.33 9.34 -4.16
N PRO A 120 -27.18 9.51 -2.82
CA PRO A 120 -25.90 9.89 -2.24
C PRO A 120 -24.89 8.77 -2.30
N LEU A 121 -23.58 9.09 -2.33
CA LEU A 121 -22.47 8.12 -2.37
C LEU A 121 -22.53 7.12 -1.20
N VAL A 122 -23.06 7.50 -0.05
CA VAL A 122 -23.24 6.60 1.10
C VAL A 122 -24.11 5.39 0.78
N SER A 123 -25.02 5.49 -0.22
CA SER A 123 -25.90 4.37 -0.62
C SER A 123 -25.16 3.18 -1.24
N ILE A 124 -23.98 3.43 -1.78
CA ILE A 124 -23.10 2.41 -2.40
C ILE A 124 -21.79 2.22 -1.62
N LYS A 125 -21.78 2.70 -0.36
CA LYS A 125 -20.60 2.62 0.52
C LYS A 125 -20.23 1.18 0.86
N ARG A 126 -18.94 0.88 0.81
CA ARG A 126 -18.31 -0.32 1.33
C ARG A 126 -17.53 0.01 2.61
N LYS A 127 -17.45 -0.95 3.52
CA LYS A 127 -16.63 -0.82 4.72
C LYS A 127 -15.16 -0.85 4.33
N SER A 128 -14.35 0.03 4.94
CA SER A 128 -12.90 -0.01 4.81
C SER A 128 -12.29 -0.70 6.02
N ILE A 129 -11.14 -1.33 5.83
CA ILE A 129 -10.28 -1.75 6.94
C ILE A 129 -9.32 -0.63 7.30
N PHE A 130 -8.84 -0.63 8.55
CA PHE A 130 -7.92 0.36 9.07
C PHE A 130 -6.68 -0.35 9.61
N SER A 131 -5.50 0.13 9.26
CA SER A 131 -4.22 -0.38 9.71
C SER A 131 -3.44 0.71 10.43
N ASN A 132 -2.72 0.34 11.49
CA ASN A 132 -1.91 1.28 12.22
C ASN A 132 -0.70 1.70 11.39
N TYR A 133 -0.36 2.97 11.41
CA TYR A 133 0.74 3.64 10.74
C TYR A 133 2.12 2.95 10.93
N GLU A 134 2.33 2.34 12.12
CA GLU A 134 3.55 1.62 12.45
C GLU A 134 3.51 0.12 12.09
N SER A 135 2.42 -0.37 11.50
CA SER A 135 2.30 -1.78 11.10
C SER A 135 3.31 -2.14 10.01
N LEU A 136 3.85 -3.35 10.11
CA LEU A 136 4.71 -3.92 9.08
C LEU A 136 3.90 -4.38 7.87
N ILE A 137 4.46 -4.27 6.68
CA ILE A 137 3.80 -4.65 5.42
C ILE A 137 3.24 -6.07 5.46
N PRO A 138 3.96 -7.12 5.88
CA PRO A 138 3.43 -8.49 5.86
C PRO A 138 2.13 -8.63 6.62
N LYS A 139 2.01 -7.99 7.79
CA LYS A 139 0.80 -8.03 8.61
C LYS A 139 -0.40 -7.39 7.90
N VAL A 140 -0.18 -6.29 7.19
CA VAL A 140 -1.24 -5.58 6.46
C VAL A 140 -1.61 -6.35 5.20
N PHE A 141 -0.63 -6.90 4.49
CA PHE A 141 -0.80 -7.75 3.31
C PHE A 141 -1.66 -8.98 3.62
N ASP A 142 -1.31 -9.74 4.66
CA ASP A 142 -2.08 -10.91 5.10
C ASP A 142 -3.54 -10.55 5.43
N ARG A 143 -3.75 -9.38 6.05
CA ARG A 143 -5.09 -8.90 6.37
C ARG A 143 -5.88 -8.53 5.12
N LEU A 144 -5.27 -7.83 4.15
CA LEU A 144 -5.91 -7.50 2.88
C LEU A 144 -6.37 -8.78 2.15
N ILE A 145 -5.50 -9.80 2.07
CA ILE A 145 -5.83 -11.08 1.45
C ILE A 145 -6.96 -11.78 2.20
N LYS A 146 -6.87 -11.89 3.53
CA LYS A 146 -7.85 -12.57 4.37
C LYS A 146 -9.24 -11.95 4.26
N ASP A 147 -9.30 -10.62 4.30
CA ASP A 147 -10.54 -9.85 4.28
C ASP A 147 -11.06 -9.62 2.84
N ARG A 148 -10.30 -10.05 1.81
CA ARG A 148 -10.56 -9.84 0.38
C ARG A 148 -10.72 -8.36 0.04
N GLU A 149 -9.91 -7.53 0.67
CA GLU A 149 -9.86 -6.10 0.46
C GLU A 149 -8.57 -5.71 -0.29
N HIS A 150 -8.62 -4.64 -1.05
CA HIS A 150 -7.48 -4.16 -1.84
C HIS A 150 -6.88 -2.88 -1.26
N ILE A 151 -7.56 -2.27 -0.30
CA ILE A 151 -7.11 -1.02 0.33
C ILE A 151 -7.28 -1.09 1.85
N SER A 152 -6.42 -0.38 2.55
CA SER A 152 -6.57 -0.10 3.98
C SER A 152 -6.33 1.37 4.25
N MET A 153 -7.21 2.01 5.02
CA MET A 153 -6.94 3.33 5.57
C MET A 153 -5.84 3.21 6.63
N VAL A 154 -4.86 4.09 6.57
CA VAL A 154 -3.74 4.13 7.52
C VAL A 154 -4.04 5.17 8.59
N ILE A 155 -4.05 4.75 9.86
CA ILE A 155 -4.35 5.62 11.01
C ILE A 155 -3.17 5.67 11.98
N ASP A 156 -3.03 6.80 12.66
CA ASP A 156 -2.10 6.95 13.78
C ASP A 156 -2.67 6.40 15.09
N GLU A 157 -1.94 6.58 16.19
CA GLU A 157 -2.34 6.18 17.54
C GLU A 157 -3.58 6.93 18.07
N TYR A 158 -3.93 8.06 17.48
CA TYR A 158 -5.11 8.87 17.84
C TYR A 158 -6.32 8.52 16.99
N GLY A 159 -6.19 7.60 16.00
CA GLY A 159 -7.23 7.24 15.07
C GLY A 159 -7.39 8.21 13.89
N THR A 160 -6.48 9.17 13.72
CA THR A 160 -6.49 10.11 12.60
C THR A 160 -6.01 9.43 11.33
N VAL A 161 -6.73 9.59 10.22
CA VAL A 161 -6.33 9.05 8.92
C VAL A 161 -5.11 9.80 8.40
N ARG A 162 -4.02 9.08 8.18
CA ARG A 162 -2.74 9.58 7.66
C ARG A 162 -2.56 9.32 6.18
N GLY A 163 -3.27 8.35 5.64
CA GLY A 163 -3.17 7.97 4.24
C GLY A 163 -3.95 6.72 3.91
N ILE A 164 -3.63 6.15 2.78
CA ILE A 164 -4.16 4.90 2.27
C ILE A 164 -3.00 4.02 1.80
N VAL A 165 -3.09 2.72 2.02
CA VAL A 165 -2.20 1.73 1.42
C VAL A 165 -3.04 0.76 0.58
N THR A 166 -2.54 0.43 -0.59
CA THR A 166 -3.20 -0.48 -1.53
C THR A 166 -2.42 -1.79 -1.64
N MET A 167 -3.03 -2.80 -2.23
CA MET A 167 -2.36 -4.03 -2.60
C MET A 167 -1.24 -3.78 -3.63
N GLU A 168 -1.47 -2.80 -4.51
CA GLU A 168 -0.52 -2.35 -5.53
C GLU A 168 0.75 -1.79 -4.86
N ASP A 169 0.66 -0.85 -3.90
CA ASP A 169 1.82 -0.30 -3.16
C ASP A 169 2.68 -1.40 -2.52
N ILE A 170 2.02 -2.44 -2.00
CA ILE A 170 2.70 -3.59 -1.38
C ILE A 170 3.45 -4.42 -2.42
N ILE A 171 2.83 -4.70 -3.57
CA ILE A 171 3.44 -5.47 -4.65
C ILE A 171 4.59 -4.68 -5.28
N GLU A 172 4.42 -3.38 -5.51
CA GLU A 172 5.48 -2.47 -6.00
C GLU A 172 6.70 -2.48 -5.08
N THR A 173 6.47 -2.44 -3.77
CA THR A 173 7.55 -2.56 -2.78
C THR A 173 8.30 -3.88 -2.90
N LEU A 174 7.61 -4.99 -3.16
CA LEU A 174 8.21 -6.30 -3.35
C LEU A 174 8.98 -6.38 -4.68
N LEU A 175 8.43 -5.82 -5.75
CA LEU A 175 9.07 -5.81 -7.07
C LEU A 175 10.21 -4.78 -7.18
N GLY A 176 10.21 -3.76 -6.29
CA GLY A 176 11.17 -2.65 -6.34
C GLY A 176 10.93 -1.70 -7.51
N ARG A 177 9.73 -1.70 -8.08
CA ARG A 177 9.35 -0.86 -9.21
C ARG A 177 7.87 -0.50 -9.17
N GLU A 178 7.54 0.68 -9.70
CA GLU A 178 6.17 1.15 -9.88
C GLU A 178 5.44 0.36 -10.97
N ILE A 179 4.20 0.00 -10.70
CA ILE A 179 3.27 -0.59 -11.66
C ILE A 179 2.44 0.56 -12.25
N MET A 180 2.73 0.92 -13.51
CA MET A 180 2.04 2.00 -14.20
C MET A 180 0.83 1.46 -14.96
N ASP A 181 -0.36 2.02 -14.71
CA ASP A 181 -1.54 1.83 -15.57
C ASP A 181 -1.47 2.78 -16.77
N GLU A 182 -2.12 2.43 -17.87
CA GLU A 182 -2.20 3.21 -19.12
C GLU A 182 -2.78 4.62 -18.90
N THR A 183 -3.53 4.81 -17.82
CA THR A 183 -4.18 6.08 -17.47
C THR A 183 -3.41 6.91 -16.43
N ASP A 184 -2.33 6.39 -15.88
CA ASP A 184 -1.58 7.06 -14.83
C ASP A 184 -0.79 8.24 -15.37
N THR A 185 -1.06 9.41 -14.80
CA THR A 185 -0.35 10.66 -15.12
C THR A 185 0.73 11.01 -14.10
N VAL A 186 0.74 10.35 -12.96
CA VAL A 186 1.69 10.56 -11.85
C VAL A 186 2.35 9.22 -11.54
N LYS A 187 3.65 9.18 -11.67
CA LYS A 187 4.44 7.97 -11.49
C LYS A 187 4.51 7.51 -10.02
N ASP A 188 4.52 8.43 -9.08
CA ASP A 188 4.65 8.16 -7.65
C ASP A 188 3.87 9.21 -6.84
N MET A 189 2.83 8.77 -6.13
CA MET A 189 1.98 9.63 -5.30
C MET A 189 2.70 10.14 -4.05
N GLN A 190 3.74 9.46 -3.58
CA GLN A 190 4.56 9.93 -2.46
C GLN A 190 5.47 11.09 -2.88
N VAL A 191 6.02 11.02 -4.10
CA VAL A 191 6.78 12.13 -4.68
C VAL A 191 5.88 13.36 -4.87
N LEU A 192 4.65 13.15 -5.36
CA LEU A 192 3.66 14.23 -5.50
C LEU A 192 3.34 14.89 -4.15
N ALA A 193 3.18 14.10 -3.08
CA ALA A 193 2.93 14.61 -1.74
C ALA A 193 4.07 15.49 -1.24
N LYS A 194 5.31 15.03 -1.38
CA LYS A 194 6.52 15.80 -1.00
C LYS A 194 6.61 17.13 -1.74
N THR A 195 6.31 17.13 -3.04
CA THR A 195 6.32 18.35 -3.86
C THR A 195 5.26 19.36 -3.40
N LYS A 196 4.03 18.90 -3.08
CA LYS A 196 2.97 19.76 -2.54
C LYS A 196 3.33 20.36 -1.19
N GLU A 197 3.95 19.60 -0.28
CA GLU A 197 4.38 20.11 1.02
C GLU A 197 5.46 21.20 0.89
N GLN A 198 6.41 21.04 -0.02
CA GLN A 198 7.44 22.03 -0.30
C GLN A 198 6.85 23.32 -0.87
N THR A 199 5.90 23.21 -1.81
CA THR A 199 5.22 24.36 -2.41
C THR A 199 4.40 25.14 -1.37
N SER A 200 3.72 24.43 -0.46
CA SER A 200 2.94 25.05 0.61
C SER A 200 3.81 25.82 1.62
N LYS A 201 5.00 25.29 1.94
CA LYS A 201 5.96 25.97 2.83
C LYS A 201 6.54 27.23 2.20
N ASN A 202 6.81 27.21 0.90
CA ASN A 202 7.36 28.38 0.17
C ASN A 202 6.34 29.51 -0.01
N ASN A 203 5.03 29.21 -0.03
CA ASN A 203 3.97 30.22 -0.15
C ASN A 203 3.52 30.80 1.22
N SER A 204 4.10 30.33 2.32
CA SER A 204 3.77 30.76 3.70
C SER A 204 4.84 31.68 4.30
N ILE A 205 5.80 32.14 3.48
CA ILE A 205 6.83 33.14 3.78
C ILE A 205 6.54 34.41 2.95
#